data_6c4746b3836dc47953fd5b7b9a5469eb
#
_entry.id   6c4746b3836dc47953fd5b7b9a5469eb
#
_cell.length_a   1.000
_cell.length_b   1.000
_cell.length_c   1.000
_cell.angle_alpha   90.00
_cell.angle_beta   90.00
_cell.angle_gamma   90.00
#
_symmetry.space_group_name_H-M   'P 1'
#
loop_
_entity.id
_entity.type
_entity.pdbx_description
1 polymer ?
#
loop_
_entity_poly.entity_id
_entity_poly.type
_entity_poly.pdbx_seq_one_letter_code
_entity_poly.pdbx_strand_id
1 'polypeptide(L)'
;MKEATTPQGVWYRQICYNFILIMCNTGMRPPEAKNLRWRDITTAKDKDGQEILVLYVQGKGKTRKLIAPLSVAKYLDRVRELSKATKPDDHVFTIINGKPAKWLYRDTVEELLKYTDLREGPSGIPRTTYCFRHTYATLRLSAGVDVYILAQQMGTSVKMIEQHYGHVNTIKHADRVLMGIGGWDAMHAEMNAEIDELESKAKEVQSIKAKQTDKPRRPKR
;
A
#
# COMPACT_ATOMS: atom_id res chain seq x y z
N MET A 1 -8.92 19.05 -9.78
CA MET A 1 -8.89 18.36 -11.09
C MET A 1 -10.14 18.77 -11.85
N LYS A 2 -10.01 19.23 -13.10
CA LYS A 2 -11.18 19.37 -13.96
C LYS A 2 -11.87 18.01 -14.04
N GLU A 3 -13.19 17.95 -13.99
CA GLU A 3 -13.92 16.69 -14.19
C GLU A 3 -13.46 16.04 -15.48
N ALA A 4 -13.17 14.74 -15.44
CA ALA A 4 -12.82 14.03 -16.66
C ALA A 4 -14.12 13.86 -17.47
N THR A 5 -14.33 14.75 -18.40
CA THR A 5 -15.51 14.78 -19.26
C THR A 5 -15.43 13.76 -20.41
N THR A 6 -14.23 13.23 -20.69
CA THR A 6 -14.03 12.24 -21.76
C THR A 6 -13.89 10.83 -21.20
N PRO A 7 -14.43 9.79 -21.87
CA PRO A 7 -14.25 8.39 -21.47
C PRO A 7 -12.78 7.99 -21.28
N GLN A 8 -11.90 8.52 -22.13
CA GLN A 8 -10.47 8.31 -22.03
C GLN A 8 -9.88 8.92 -20.75
N GLY A 9 -10.29 10.14 -20.37
CA GLY A 9 -9.84 10.79 -19.15
C GLY A 9 -10.31 10.04 -17.89
N VAL A 10 -11.55 9.53 -17.89
CA VAL A 10 -12.06 8.66 -16.81
C VAL A 10 -11.21 7.39 -16.70
N TRP A 11 -10.94 6.72 -17.83
CA TRP A 11 -10.12 5.52 -17.86
C TRP A 11 -8.72 5.76 -17.28
N TYR A 12 -8.03 6.84 -17.69
CA TYR A 12 -6.69 7.15 -17.16
C TYR A 12 -6.70 7.44 -15.65
N ARG A 13 -7.75 8.04 -15.12
CA ARG A 13 -7.88 8.26 -13.67
C ARG A 13 -8.11 6.96 -12.91
N GLN A 14 -8.95 6.07 -13.43
CA GLN A 14 -9.22 4.77 -12.80
C GLN A 14 -8.00 3.87 -12.79
N ILE A 15 -7.26 3.78 -13.91
CA ILE A 15 -6.06 2.96 -13.99
C ILE A 15 -4.94 3.54 -13.11
N CYS A 16 -4.78 4.86 -13.10
CA CYS A 16 -3.80 5.56 -12.28
C CYS A 16 -4.08 5.37 -10.77
N TYR A 17 -5.33 5.43 -10.36
CA TYR A 17 -5.73 5.16 -8.98
C TYR A 17 -5.30 3.77 -8.51
N ASN A 18 -5.62 2.73 -9.29
CA ASN A 18 -5.22 1.37 -8.95
C ASN A 18 -3.70 1.18 -9.02
N PHE A 19 -3.02 1.81 -9.98
CA PHE A 19 -1.55 1.83 -10.07
C PHE A 19 -0.92 2.41 -8.78
N ILE A 20 -1.40 3.55 -8.30
CA ILE A 20 -0.91 4.18 -7.07
C ILE A 20 -1.08 3.23 -5.87
N LEU A 21 -2.26 2.63 -5.73
CA LEU A 21 -2.54 1.70 -4.63
C LEU A 21 -1.64 0.46 -4.68
N ILE A 22 -1.39 -0.10 -5.87
CA ILE A 22 -0.47 -1.23 -6.04
C ILE A 22 0.95 -0.81 -5.66
N MET A 23 1.42 0.34 -6.14
CA MET A 23 2.78 0.83 -5.84
C MET A 23 2.99 1.10 -4.36
N CYS A 24 2.01 1.72 -3.69
CA CYS A 24 2.06 2.02 -2.24
C CYS A 24 1.97 0.76 -1.36
N ASN A 25 1.44 -0.36 -1.87
CA ASN A 25 1.32 -1.61 -1.11
C ASN A 25 2.38 -2.65 -1.46
N THR A 26 3.19 -2.42 -2.48
CA THR A 26 4.23 -3.36 -2.93
C THR A 26 5.64 -2.81 -2.80
N GLY A 27 5.80 -1.49 -2.87
CA GLY A 27 7.10 -0.84 -2.85
C GLY A 27 8.00 -1.17 -4.06
N MET A 28 7.43 -1.72 -5.15
CA MET A 28 8.22 -2.01 -6.35
C MET A 28 8.78 -0.74 -6.99
N ARG A 29 9.85 -0.89 -7.76
CA ARG A 29 10.39 0.24 -8.55
C ARG A 29 9.52 0.50 -9.77
N PRO A 30 9.39 1.75 -10.25
CA PRO A 30 8.68 2.03 -11.51
C PRO A 30 9.16 1.18 -12.71
N PRO A 31 10.47 0.94 -12.94
CA PRO A 31 10.90 0.02 -13.99
C PRO A 31 10.44 -1.43 -13.80
N GLU A 32 10.33 -1.90 -12.55
CA GLU A 32 9.79 -3.23 -12.23
C GLU A 32 8.29 -3.29 -12.55
N ALA A 33 7.53 -2.27 -12.16
CA ALA A 33 6.12 -2.17 -12.52
C ALA A 33 5.90 -2.13 -14.03
N LYS A 34 6.72 -1.39 -14.76
CA LYS A 34 6.67 -1.33 -16.23
C LYS A 34 6.83 -2.70 -16.89
N ASN A 35 7.67 -3.57 -16.33
CA ASN A 35 7.99 -4.88 -16.90
C ASN A 35 7.07 -5.98 -16.39
N LEU A 36 6.27 -5.75 -15.36
CA LEU A 36 5.40 -6.74 -14.71
C LEU A 36 4.37 -7.29 -15.71
N ARG A 37 4.28 -8.62 -15.81
CA ARG A 37 3.29 -9.33 -16.63
C ARG A 37 2.31 -10.09 -15.75
N TRP A 38 1.16 -10.44 -16.30
CA TRP A 38 0.14 -11.19 -15.54
C TRP A 38 0.65 -12.54 -15.05
N ARG A 39 1.49 -13.24 -15.81
CA ARG A 39 2.12 -14.52 -15.41
C ARG A 39 3.09 -14.39 -14.23
N ASP A 40 3.57 -13.19 -13.95
CA ASP A 40 4.54 -12.93 -12.87
C ASP A 40 3.86 -12.77 -11.50
N ILE A 41 2.53 -12.89 -11.45
CA ILE A 41 1.72 -12.73 -10.24
C ILE A 41 1.13 -14.08 -9.85
N THR A 42 1.47 -14.55 -8.65
CA THR A 42 0.99 -15.81 -8.09
C THR A 42 0.51 -15.62 -6.66
N THR A 43 -0.20 -16.60 -6.14
CA THR A 43 -0.53 -16.69 -4.71
C THR A 43 0.36 -17.72 -4.02
N ALA A 44 0.61 -17.55 -2.75
CA ALA A 44 1.28 -18.51 -1.87
C ALA A 44 0.64 -18.43 -0.48
N LYS A 45 0.98 -19.38 0.37
CA LYS A 45 0.64 -19.32 1.79
C LYS A 45 1.88 -18.94 2.59
N ASP A 46 1.71 -18.09 3.58
CA ASP A 46 2.76 -17.79 4.56
C ASP A 46 2.90 -18.92 5.59
N LYS A 47 3.77 -18.72 6.59
CA LYS A 47 4.01 -19.70 7.65
C LYS A 47 2.77 -20.03 8.50
N ASP A 48 1.80 -19.12 8.56
CA ASP A 48 0.56 -19.24 9.34
C ASP A 48 -0.62 -19.70 8.45
N GLY A 49 -0.34 -20.07 7.18
CA GLY A 49 -1.34 -20.55 6.23
C GLY A 49 -2.16 -19.45 5.56
N GLN A 50 -1.86 -18.17 5.81
CA GLN A 50 -2.56 -17.04 5.20
C GLN A 50 -2.13 -16.85 3.75
N GLU A 51 -3.09 -16.56 2.89
CA GLU A 51 -2.81 -16.31 1.47
C GLU A 51 -2.17 -14.94 1.28
N ILE A 52 -1.10 -14.92 0.52
CA ILE A 52 -0.34 -13.74 0.14
C ILE A 52 -0.14 -13.71 -1.38
N LEU A 53 0.09 -12.53 -1.93
CA LEU A 53 0.54 -12.39 -3.32
C LEU A 53 2.06 -12.43 -3.39
N VAL A 54 2.57 -13.12 -4.40
CA VAL A 54 3.98 -13.14 -4.77
C VAL A 54 4.12 -12.58 -6.18
N LEU A 55 4.86 -11.49 -6.31
CA LEU A 55 5.14 -10.86 -7.59
C LEU A 55 6.62 -11.11 -7.96
N TYR A 56 6.85 -11.70 -9.12
CA TYR A 56 8.19 -11.89 -9.68
C TYR A 56 8.56 -10.65 -10.50
N VAL A 57 9.29 -9.71 -9.87
CA VAL A 57 9.63 -8.43 -10.50
C VAL A 57 11.03 -8.46 -11.09
N GLN A 58 11.18 -7.87 -12.27
CA GLN A 58 12.43 -7.83 -13.00
C GLN A 58 12.93 -6.39 -13.17
N GLY A 59 14.16 -6.12 -12.72
CA GLY A 59 14.82 -4.82 -12.88
C GLY A 59 16.34 -4.95 -12.92
N LYS A 60 17.00 -4.13 -13.75
CA LYS A 60 18.47 -4.11 -13.93
C LYS A 60 19.11 -5.49 -14.10
N GLY A 61 18.49 -6.38 -14.88
CA GLY A 61 18.98 -7.73 -15.15
C GLY A 61 18.83 -8.75 -14.03
N LYS A 62 18.16 -8.39 -12.92
CA LYS A 62 17.90 -9.29 -11.79
C LYS A 62 16.39 -9.47 -11.57
N THR A 63 16.00 -10.71 -11.30
CA THR A 63 14.63 -11.06 -10.87
C THR A 63 14.63 -11.25 -9.36
N ARG A 64 13.59 -10.76 -8.68
CA ARG A 64 13.35 -11.00 -7.26
C ARG A 64 11.88 -11.27 -6.99
N LYS A 65 11.60 -11.96 -5.90
CA LYS A 65 10.26 -12.10 -5.35
C LYS A 65 9.93 -10.87 -4.51
N LEU A 66 8.70 -10.41 -4.64
CA LEU A 66 8.14 -9.33 -3.85
C LEU A 66 6.83 -9.84 -3.25
N ILE A 67 6.68 -9.68 -1.95
CA ILE A 67 5.48 -10.11 -1.21
C ILE A 67 4.52 -8.93 -1.10
N ALA A 68 3.24 -9.18 -1.33
CA ALA A 68 2.18 -8.21 -1.12
C ALA A 68 0.98 -8.83 -0.39
N PRO A 69 0.23 -8.03 0.37
CA PRO A 69 -0.99 -8.54 1.01
C PRO A 69 -2.02 -8.92 -0.07
N LEU A 70 -2.84 -9.95 0.22
CA LEU A 70 -3.87 -10.43 -0.71
C LEU A 70 -4.85 -9.31 -1.12
N SER A 71 -5.03 -8.30 -0.27
CA SER A 71 -5.87 -7.14 -0.59
C SER A 71 -5.44 -6.37 -1.87
N VAL A 72 -4.18 -6.56 -2.33
CA VAL A 72 -3.69 -5.99 -3.59
C VAL A 72 -4.34 -6.67 -4.81
N ALA A 73 -4.81 -7.92 -4.67
CA ALA A 73 -5.48 -8.65 -5.75
C ALA A 73 -6.66 -7.85 -6.33
N LYS A 74 -7.48 -7.25 -5.46
CA LYS A 74 -8.62 -6.42 -5.88
C LYS A 74 -8.24 -5.22 -6.76
N TYR A 75 -7.04 -4.67 -6.57
CA TYR A 75 -6.54 -3.56 -7.41
C TYR A 75 -6.03 -4.08 -8.75
N LEU A 76 -5.40 -5.26 -8.74
CA LEU A 76 -4.97 -5.96 -9.96
C LEU A 76 -6.17 -6.40 -10.80
N ASP A 77 -7.24 -6.90 -10.18
CA ASP A 77 -8.48 -7.29 -10.86
C ASP A 77 -9.11 -6.08 -11.56
N ARG A 78 -9.22 -4.94 -10.89
CA ARG A 78 -9.69 -3.68 -11.49
C ARG A 78 -8.82 -3.23 -12.66
N VAL A 79 -7.48 -3.38 -12.55
CA VAL A 79 -6.57 -3.10 -13.67
C VAL A 79 -6.84 -4.04 -14.83
N ARG A 80 -7.11 -5.32 -14.56
CA ARG A 80 -7.45 -6.33 -15.57
C ARG A 80 -8.76 -6.02 -16.29
N GLU A 81 -9.79 -5.59 -15.55
CA GLU A 81 -11.08 -5.17 -16.11
C GLU A 81 -10.96 -3.95 -17.03
N LEU A 82 -10.07 -3.02 -16.70
CA LEU A 82 -9.82 -1.82 -17.50
C LEU A 82 -8.92 -2.10 -18.72
N SER A 83 -8.18 -3.21 -18.74
CA SER A 83 -7.17 -3.50 -19.76
C SER A 83 -7.74 -4.31 -20.92
N LYS A 84 -7.26 -4.01 -22.13
CA LYS A 84 -7.46 -4.87 -23.31
C LYS A 84 -6.41 -5.97 -23.45
N ALA A 85 -5.40 -5.99 -22.58
CA ALA A 85 -4.26 -6.90 -22.58
C ALA A 85 -4.27 -7.69 -21.27
N THR A 86 -4.83 -8.92 -21.29
CA THR A 86 -5.09 -9.72 -20.09
C THR A 86 -4.51 -11.12 -20.16
N LYS A 87 -3.80 -11.46 -21.25
CA LYS A 87 -3.13 -12.74 -21.42
C LYS A 87 -1.93 -12.87 -20.46
N PRO A 88 -1.49 -14.06 -20.12
CA PRO A 88 -0.36 -14.26 -19.21
C PRO A 88 0.90 -13.46 -19.56
N ASP A 89 1.22 -13.32 -20.85
CA ASP A 89 2.40 -12.63 -21.34
C ASP A 89 2.22 -11.12 -21.51
N ASP A 90 0.99 -10.62 -21.35
CA ASP A 90 0.72 -9.20 -21.46
C ASP A 90 1.19 -8.44 -20.22
N HIS A 91 1.56 -7.17 -20.41
CA HIS A 91 1.92 -6.29 -19.31
C HIS A 91 0.69 -5.93 -18.46
N VAL A 92 0.88 -5.88 -17.14
CA VAL A 92 -0.17 -5.46 -16.19
C VAL A 92 -0.56 -4.00 -16.43
N PHE A 93 0.43 -3.13 -16.58
CA PHE A 93 0.19 -1.70 -16.79
C PHE A 93 0.28 -1.34 -18.27
N THR A 94 -0.88 -1.02 -18.84
CA THR A 94 -1.06 -0.70 -20.25
C THR A 94 -1.70 0.68 -20.43
N ILE A 95 -1.66 1.21 -21.64
CA ILE A 95 -2.47 2.35 -22.05
C ILE A 95 -3.81 1.84 -22.61
N ILE A 96 -4.76 2.73 -22.83
CA ILE A 96 -6.16 2.40 -23.19
C ILE A 96 -6.32 1.46 -24.39
N ASN A 97 -5.34 1.40 -25.29
CA ASN A 97 -5.35 0.50 -26.45
C ASN A 97 -4.69 -0.87 -26.19
N GLY A 98 -4.26 -1.16 -24.95
CA GLY A 98 -3.63 -2.41 -24.55
C GLY A 98 -2.11 -2.47 -24.75
N LYS A 99 -1.47 -1.44 -25.31
CA LYS A 99 -0.01 -1.39 -25.42
C LYS A 99 0.63 -1.09 -24.05
N PRO A 100 1.87 -1.57 -23.76
CA PRO A 100 2.55 -1.30 -22.50
C PRO A 100 2.63 0.20 -22.17
N ALA A 101 2.36 0.56 -20.93
CA ALA A 101 2.43 1.93 -20.44
C ALA A 101 3.88 2.39 -20.26
N LYS A 102 4.50 2.90 -21.33
CA LYS A 102 5.91 3.30 -21.35
C LYS A 102 6.29 4.27 -20.24
N TRP A 103 5.39 5.17 -19.85
CA TRP A 103 5.61 6.23 -18.86
C TRP A 103 4.83 6.05 -17.56
N LEU A 104 4.16 4.90 -17.36
CA LEU A 104 3.43 4.53 -16.13
C LEU A 104 2.57 5.68 -15.59
N TYR A 105 1.73 6.23 -16.45
CA TYR A 105 0.75 7.28 -16.10
C TYR A 105 1.36 8.55 -15.49
N ARG A 106 2.64 8.84 -15.80
CA ARG A 106 3.39 9.97 -15.24
C ARG A 106 2.59 11.28 -15.28
N ASP A 107 2.00 11.59 -16.42
CA ASP A 107 1.30 12.86 -16.63
C ASP A 107 0.02 12.95 -15.77
N THR A 108 -0.72 11.84 -15.63
CA THR A 108 -1.89 11.75 -14.74
C THR A 108 -1.49 11.85 -13.27
N VAL A 109 -0.39 11.20 -12.87
CA VAL A 109 0.18 11.32 -11.51
C VAL A 109 0.62 12.76 -11.23
N GLU A 110 1.28 13.40 -12.18
CA GLU A 110 1.74 14.78 -12.04
C GLU A 110 0.57 15.76 -11.90
N GLU A 111 -0.49 15.59 -12.70
CA GLU A 111 -1.72 16.36 -12.59
C GLU A 111 -2.37 16.19 -11.21
N LEU A 112 -2.45 14.94 -10.72
CA LEU A 112 -2.97 14.65 -9.39
C LEU A 112 -2.14 15.34 -8.29
N LEU A 113 -0.82 15.24 -8.35
CA LEU A 113 0.08 15.84 -7.37
C LEU A 113 0.00 17.37 -7.36
N LYS A 114 -0.17 18.01 -8.53
CA LYS A 114 -0.42 19.46 -8.64
C LYS A 114 -1.78 19.83 -8.04
N TYR A 115 -2.82 19.07 -8.34
CA TYR A 115 -4.16 19.33 -7.84
C TYR A 115 -4.25 19.24 -6.30
N THR A 116 -3.48 18.33 -5.69
CA THR A 116 -3.45 18.10 -4.25
C THR A 116 -2.38 18.90 -3.53
N ASP A 117 -1.69 19.81 -4.23
CA ASP A 117 -0.55 20.59 -3.70
C ASP A 117 0.58 19.71 -3.13
N LEU A 118 0.73 18.53 -3.71
CA LEU A 118 1.75 17.56 -3.33
C LEU A 118 2.86 17.40 -4.39
N ARG A 119 2.90 18.27 -5.39
CA ARG A 119 3.89 18.15 -6.48
C ARG A 119 5.33 18.33 -6.00
N GLU A 120 5.53 19.22 -5.04
CA GLU A 120 6.84 19.50 -4.45
C GLU A 120 6.94 18.99 -3.02
N GLY A 121 8.12 18.50 -2.66
CA GLY A 121 8.45 18.14 -1.29
C GLY A 121 8.87 19.36 -0.46
N PRO A 122 9.07 19.19 0.87
CA PRO A 122 9.52 20.28 1.74
C PRO A 122 10.84 20.95 1.29
N SER A 123 11.68 20.20 0.56
CA SER A 123 12.95 20.68 -0.01
C SER A 123 12.83 21.22 -1.44
N GLY A 124 11.62 21.46 -1.95
CA GLY A 124 11.40 21.93 -3.32
C GLY A 124 11.65 20.89 -4.41
N ILE A 125 12.00 19.66 -4.05
CA ILE A 125 12.25 18.58 -5.03
C ILE A 125 10.93 18.03 -5.55
N PRO A 126 10.72 18.02 -6.88
CA PRO A 126 9.49 17.50 -7.46
C PRO A 126 9.32 16.01 -7.19
N ARG A 127 8.13 15.62 -6.70
CA ARG A 127 7.76 14.20 -6.54
C ARG A 127 7.47 13.56 -7.90
N THR A 128 7.86 12.31 -8.02
CA THR A 128 7.65 11.46 -9.19
C THR A 128 6.94 10.16 -8.77
N THR A 129 6.72 9.23 -9.69
CA THR A 129 6.18 7.90 -9.36
C THR A 129 7.03 7.11 -8.33
N TYR A 130 8.27 7.51 -8.08
CA TYR A 130 9.10 6.96 -7.01
C TYR A 130 8.58 7.31 -5.61
N CYS A 131 7.81 8.38 -5.46
CA CYS A 131 7.25 8.77 -4.14
C CYS A 131 6.38 7.67 -3.54
N PHE A 132 5.70 6.85 -4.34
CA PHE A 132 4.88 5.74 -3.85
C PHE A 132 5.72 4.65 -3.19
N ARG A 133 6.91 4.38 -3.73
CA ARG A 133 7.87 3.47 -3.12
C ARG A 133 8.46 4.05 -1.84
N HIS A 134 8.71 5.36 -1.79
CA HIS A 134 9.11 6.05 -0.55
C HIS A 134 8.01 5.96 0.50
N THR A 135 6.76 6.18 0.12
CA THR A 135 5.60 6.01 1.02
C THR A 135 5.53 4.60 1.59
N TYR A 136 5.68 3.56 0.73
CA TYR A 136 5.74 2.17 1.18
C TYR A 136 6.82 1.96 2.24
N ALA A 137 8.06 2.40 1.97
CA ALA A 137 9.17 2.23 2.89
C ALA A 137 8.91 2.91 4.24
N THR A 138 8.45 4.16 4.22
CA THR A 138 8.11 4.91 5.43
C THR A 138 7.04 4.21 6.25
N LEU A 139 5.96 3.76 5.61
CA LEU A 139 4.87 3.05 6.29
C LEU A 139 5.33 1.71 6.88
N ARG A 140 6.19 0.96 6.17
CA ARG A 140 6.73 -0.32 6.69
C ARG A 140 7.66 -0.12 7.87
N LEU A 141 8.57 0.86 7.80
CA LEU A 141 9.45 1.21 8.91
C LEU A 141 8.65 1.72 10.13
N SER A 142 7.67 2.60 9.90
CA SER A 142 6.78 3.09 10.97
C SER A 142 5.94 1.97 11.60
N ALA A 143 5.58 0.94 10.83
CA ALA A 143 4.94 -0.27 11.34
C ALA A 143 5.93 -1.26 11.96
N GLY A 144 7.24 -0.95 11.90
CA GLY A 144 8.34 -1.67 12.51
C GLY A 144 8.78 -2.92 11.80
N VAL A 145 8.62 -2.97 10.55
CA VAL A 145 9.26 -4.01 9.73
C VAL A 145 10.77 -3.87 9.86
N ASP A 146 11.44 -5.00 10.12
CA ASP A 146 12.90 -5.07 10.21
C ASP A 146 13.57 -4.51 8.95
N VAL A 147 14.63 -3.73 9.13
CA VAL A 147 15.31 -3.02 8.04
C VAL A 147 15.95 -3.96 7.02
N TYR A 148 16.46 -5.14 7.46
CA TYR A 148 17.03 -6.15 6.54
C TYR A 148 15.95 -6.80 5.69
N ILE A 149 14.82 -7.16 6.33
CA ILE A 149 13.66 -7.71 5.62
C ILE A 149 13.12 -6.69 4.62
N LEU A 150 13.00 -5.42 5.03
CA LEU A 150 12.54 -4.35 4.15
C LEU A 150 13.52 -4.12 2.98
N ALA A 151 14.83 -4.16 3.23
CA ALA A 151 15.84 -4.02 2.17
C ALA A 151 15.74 -5.16 1.15
N GLN A 152 15.55 -6.40 1.58
CA GLN A 152 15.32 -7.56 0.71
C GLN A 152 14.01 -7.39 -0.08
N GLN A 153 12.91 -7.08 0.60
CA GLN A 153 11.59 -6.87 0.02
C GLN A 153 11.64 -5.77 -1.06
N MET A 154 12.32 -4.68 -0.81
CA MET A 154 12.48 -3.58 -1.75
C MET A 154 13.60 -3.82 -2.79
N GLY A 155 14.45 -4.84 -2.62
CA GLY A 155 15.60 -5.10 -3.48
C GLY A 155 16.62 -3.95 -3.44
N THR A 156 16.92 -3.43 -2.27
CA THR A 156 17.89 -2.37 -2.01
C THR A 156 18.85 -2.77 -0.88
N SER A 157 19.79 -1.93 -0.50
CA SER A 157 20.65 -2.18 0.65
C SER A 157 20.12 -1.50 1.91
N VAL A 158 20.50 -2.04 3.09
CA VAL A 158 20.22 -1.41 4.38
C VAL A 158 20.74 0.02 4.40
N LYS A 159 21.96 0.25 3.93
CA LYS A 159 22.57 1.59 3.83
C LYS A 159 21.67 2.58 3.07
N MET A 160 21.01 2.15 1.99
CA MET A 160 20.09 3.00 1.25
C MET A 160 18.80 3.26 2.03
N ILE A 161 18.32 2.29 2.81
CA ILE A 161 17.17 2.49 3.70
C ILE A 161 17.54 3.52 4.78
N GLU A 162 18.67 3.35 5.45
CA GLU A 162 19.14 4.27 6.50
C GLU A 162 19.36 5.68 5.96
N GLN A 163 19.98 5.83 4.80
CA GLN A 163 20.28 7.13 4.20
C GLN A 163 18.99 7.92 3.86
N HIS A 164 17.94 7.25 3.41
CA HIS A 164 16.71 7.89 2.97
C HIS A 164 15.62 7.96 4.04
N TYR A 165 15.67 7.05 5.05
CA TYR A 165 14.60 6.88 6.03
C TYR A 165 15.11 6.81 7.48
N GLY A 166 16.42 6.98 7.70
CA GLY A 166 17.08 6.87 9.02
C GLY A 166 16.65 7.91 10.07
N HIS A 167 15.72 8.79 9.73
CA HIS A 167 15.13 9.75 10.67
C HIS A 167 13.98 9.17 11.51
N VAL A 168 13.90 7.83 11.59
CA VAL A 168 12.90 7.16 12.44
C VAL A 168 13.21 7.53 13.89
N ASN A 169 12.29 8.28 14.50
CA ASN A 169 12.45 8.77 15.87
C ASN A 169 12.43 7.59 16.85
N THR A 170 13.55 7.32 17.51
CA THR A 170 13.74 6.24 18.47
C THR A 170 12.70 6.27 19.60
N ILE A 171 12.23 7.46 19.99
CA ILE A 171 11.19 7.63 21.01
C ILE A 171 9.87 7.00 20.58
N LYS A 172 9.51 7.06 19.28
CA LYS A 172 8.29 6.44 18.75
C LYS A 172 8.33 4.91 18.76
N HIS A 173 9.50 4.33 18.96
CA HIS A 173 9.74 2.89 19.01
C HIS A 173 10.36 2.46 20.34
N ALA A 174 10.09 3.22 21.41
CA ALA A 174 10.59 2.93 22.75
C ALA A 174 10.18 1.53 23.22
N ASP A 175 8.97 1.08 22.88
CA ASP A 175 8.46 -0.27 23.09
C ASP A 175 9.42 -1.35 22.58
N ARG A 176 10.01 -1.15 21.39
CA ARG A 176 10.95 -2.10 20.79
C ARG A 176 12.35 -1.99 21.37
N VAL A 177 12.80 -0.78 21.68
CA VAL A 177 14.11 -0.57 22.31
C VAL A 177 14.13 -1.19 23.70
N LEU A 178 12.99 -1.19 24.38
CA LEU A 178 12.84 -1.71 25.74
C LEU A 178 12.36 -3.16 25.81
N MET A 179 12.01 -3.77 24.67
CA MET A 179 11.59 -5.18 24.58
C MET A 179 12.62 -6.10 25.23
N GLY A 180 12.16 -7.02 26.10
CA GLY A 180 13.03 -7.95 26.84
C GLY A 180 13.73 -7.33 28.05
N ILE A 181 13.51 -6.06 28.37
CA ILE A 181 13.97 -5.47 29.63
C ILE A 181 12.97 -5.85 30.72
N GLY A 182 13.47 -6.50 31.79
CA GLY A 182 12.63 -7.02 32.87
C GLY A 182 11.68 -5.97 33.45
N GLY A 183 10.40 -6.33 33.57
CA GLY A 183 9.32 -5.48 34.05
C GLY A 183 8.59 -4.66 32.96
N TRP A 184 9.24 -4.36 31.82
CA TRP A 184 8.61 -3.61 30.73
C TRP A 184 7.55 -4.41 29.99
N ASP A 185 7.86 -5.67 29.66
CA ASP A 185 6.92 -6.54 28.94
C ASP A 185 5.68 -6.88 29.78
N ALA A 186 5.83 -7.04 31.10
CA ALA A 186 4.70 -7.27 32.01
C ALA A 186 3.78 -6.05 32.08
N MET A 187 4.33 -4.85 32.25
CA MET A 187 3.57 -3.61 32.30
C MET A 187 2.84 -3.34 30.97
N HIS A 188 3.48 -3.61 29.84
CA HIS A 188 2.86 -3.48 28.49
C HIS A 188 1.74 -4.48 28.27
N ALA A 189 1.89 -5.73 28.76
CA ALA A 189 0.84 -6.75 28.68
C ALA A 189 -0.40 -6.36 29.50
N GLU A 190 -0.22 -5.84 30.71
CA GLU A 190 -1.31 -5.36 31.56
C GLU A 190 -2.04 -4.16 30.92
N MET A 191 -1.30 -3.19 30.39
CA MET A 191 -1.87 -2.01 29.74
C MET A 191 -2.64 -2.37 28.45
N ASN A 192 -2.13 -3.30 27.65
CA ASN A 192 -2.83 -3.76 26.45
C ASN A 192 -4.11 -4.53 26.80
N ALA A 193 -4.08 -5.36 27.85
CA ALA A 193 -5.28 -6.05 28.33
C ALA A 193 -6.37 -5.07 28.80
N GLU A 194 -5.98 -3.99 29.47
CA GLU A 194 -6.91 -2.94 29.92
C GLU A 194 -7.51 -2.16 28.73
N ILE A 195 -6.70 -1.86 27.69
CA ILE A 195 -7.16 -1.22 26.45
C ILE A 195 -8.15 -2.13 25.71
N ASP A 196 -7.85 -3.41 25.57
CA ASP A 196 -8.74 -4.38 24.90
C ASP A 196 -10.08 -4.52 25.63
N GLU A 197 -10.07 -4.50 26.97
CA GLU A 197 -11.28 -4.52 27.78
C GLU A 197 -12.13 -3.24 27.59
N LEU A 198 -11.49 -2.07 27.54
CA LEU A 198 -12.16 -0.80 27.29
C LEU A 198 -12.77 -0.74 25.88
N GLU A 199 -12.04 -1.21 24.87
CA GLU A 199 -12.56 -1.29 23.49
C GLU A 199 -13.75 -2.25 23.37
N SER A 200 -13.70 -3.38 24.07
CA SER A 200 -14.79 -4.35 24.11
C SER A 200 -16.06 -3.73 24.72
N LYS A 201 -15.92 -3.04 25.85
CA LYS A 201 -17.01 -2.31 26.52
C LYS A 201 -17.58 -1.19 25.62
N ALA A 202 -16.72 -0.46 24.90
CA ALA A 202 -17.15 0.58 23.98
C ALA A 202 -17.97 0.02 22.80
N LYS A 203 -17.57 -1.12 22.23
CA LYS A 203 -18.31 -1.84 21.17
C LYS A 203 -19.67 -2.32 21.66
N GLU A 204 -19.75 -2.85 22.88
CA GLU A 204 -21.01 -3.29 23.49
C GLU A 204 -21.99 -2.11 23.68
N VAL A 205 -21.52 -0.99 24.21
CA VAL A 205 -22.33 0.24 24.36
C VAL A 205 -22.83 0.76 23.01
N GLN A 206 -21.99 0.74 21.96
CA GLN A 206 -22.41 1.12 20.61
C GLN A 206 -23.48 0.18 20.05
N SER A 207 -23.37 -1.12 20.28
CA SER A 207 -24.37 -2.12 19.85
C SER A 207 -25.72 -1.94 20.53
N ILE A 208 -25.72 -1.59 21.83
CA ILE A 208 -26.94 -1.29 22.62
C ILE A 208 -27.63 -0.01 22.09
N LYS A 209 -26.85 1.04 21.80
CA LYS A 209 -27.38 2.29 21.23
C LYS A 209 -27.99 2.07 19.85
N ALA A 210 -27.36 1.27 18.99
CA ALA A 210 -27.87 0.95 17.67
C ALA A 210 -29.23 0.19 17.73
N LYS A 211 -29.37 -0.74 18.67
CA LYS A 211 -30.62 -1.48 18.92
C LYS A 211 -31.76 -0.60 19.48
N GLN A 212 -31.41 0.48 20.17
CA GLN A 212 -32.41 1.41 20.73
C GLN A 212 -32.93 2.41 19.67
N THR A 213 -32.16 2.74 18.65
CA THR A 213 -32.57 3.64 17.56
C THR A 213 -33.43 2.97 16.50
N ASP A 214 -33.44 1.63 16.47
CA ASP A 214 -34.20 0.84 15.47
C ASP A 214 -35.62 0.42 15.96
N LYS A 215 -36.16 1.03 17.03
CA LYS A 215 -37.56 0.83 17.43
C LYS A 215 -38.49 1.58 16.49
N PRO A 216 -39.42 0.90 15.78
CA PRO A 216 -40.34 1.56 14.86
C PRO A 216 -41.23 2.55 15.63
N ARG A 217 -41.28 3.78 15.12
CA ARG A 217 -42.21 4.81 15.61
C ARG A 217 -43.65 4.28 15.46
N ARG A 218 -44.37 4.16 16.58
CA ARG A 218 -45.82 3.86 16.54
C ARG A 218 -46.54 4.90 15.65
N PRO A 219 -47.43 4.47 14.78
CA PRO A 219 -48.23 5.42 13.99
C PRO A 219 -49.12 6.20 14.94
N LYS A 220 -49.15 7.52 14.77
CA LYS A 220 -50.11 8.39 15.46
C LYS A 220 -51.49 8.08 14.88
N ARG A 221 -52.44 7.77 15.78
CA ARG A 221 -53.86 7.79 15.48
C ARG A 221 -54.37 9.20 15.31
#